data_3409e0d3e20196a9d60555fd8cb93b6e
#
_entry.id   3409e0d3e20196a9d60555fd8cb93b6e
#
_cell.length_a   1.000
_cell.length_b   1.000
_cell.length_c   1.000
_cell.angle_alpha   90.00
_cell.angle_beta   90.00
_cell.angle_gamma   90.00
#
_symmetry.space_group_name_H-M   'P 1'
#
loop_
_entity.id
_entity.type
_entity.pdbx_description
1 polymer ?
#
loop_
_entity_poly.entity_id
_entity_poly.type
_entity_poly.pdbx_seq_one_letter_code
_entity_poly.pdbx_strand_id
1 'polypeptide(L)'
;MSSTLVRVALFCLAALGASSALAKVETEAAEQKNIGRILIAKISEEISPGDYDALLKGLRAHPGKFARKIVLLDSIGGSTAEAMRMGRLLRETGFDSLVPSTGVCQGSCVYLLAAGLKKTVKGHVAIHRPPFPAGDSAQSSRAGMPYNVAGYLSKMGVAPSLASDMQAIEPQRMKVLTAQELARYRLN
;
A
#
# COMPACT_ATOMS: atom_id res chain seq x y z
N MET A 1 -60.00 28.19 -30.67
CA MET A 1 -58.58 28.51 -30.80
C MET A 1 -57.92 27.99 -29.53
N SER A 2 -57.41 26.78 -29.61
CA SER A 2 -56.89 26.04 -28.44
C SER A 2 -55.38 25.92 -28.55
N SER A 3 -54.68 26.50 -27.58
CA SER A 3 -53.25 26.40 -27.45
C SER A 3 -52.88 25.20 -26.59
N THR A 4 -52.25 24.22 -27.19
CA THR A 4 -51.78 23.00 -26.54
C THR A 4 -50.36 23.27 -25.99
N LEU A 5 -50.23 23.37 -24.69
CA LEU A 5 -48.94 23.48 -23.98
C LEU A 5 -48.31 22.09 -23.88
N VAL A 6 -47.25 21.84 -24.64
CA VAL A 6 -46.39 20.65 -24.51
C VAL A 6 -45.43 20.88 -23.35
N ARG A 7 -45.61 20.15 -22.24
CA ARG A 7 -44.66 20.09 -21.12
C ARG A 7 -43.59 19.06 -21.46
N VAL A 8 -42.42 19.54 -21.81
CA VAL A 8 -41.19 18.73 -21.89
C VAL A 8 -40.69 18.49 -20.47
N ALA A 9 -40.84 17.27 -19.96
CA ALA A 9 -40.24 16.83 -18.71
C ALA A 9 -38.77 16.51 -18.96
N LEU A 10 -37.89 17.35 -18.47
CA LEU A 10 -36.44 17.12 -18.51
C LEU A 10 -36.08 16.12 -17.40
N PHE A 11 -35.87 14.85 -17.77
CA PHE A 11 -35.33 13.83 -16.86
C PHE A 11 -33.83 14.06 -16.72
N CYS A 12 -33.41 14.70 -15.63
CA CYS A 12 -31.99 14.72 -15.21
C CYS A 12 -31.63 13.33 -14.66
N LEU A 13 -31.00 12.52 -15.50
CA LEU A 13 -30.35 11.29 -15.05
C LEU A 13 -29.08 11.68 -14.30
N ALA A 14 -29.16 11.73 -12.98
CA ALA A 14 -27.99 11.84 -12.13
C ALA A 14 -27.24 10.50 -12.18
N ALA A 15 -26.21 10.42 -13.02
CA ALA A 15 -25.26 9.32 -12.99
C ALA A 15 -24.46 9.42 -11.68
N LEU A 16 -24.86 8.62 -10.68
CA LEU A 16 -24.01 8.36 -9.51
C LEU A 16 -22.78 7.58 -10.00
N GLY A 17 -21.72 8.28 -10.31
CA GLY A 17 -20.42 7.69 -10.51
C GLY A 17 -19.95 7.08 -9.19
N ALA A 18 -20.01 5.76 -9.06
CA ALA A 18 -19.30 5.04 -8.03
C ALA A 18 -17.80 5.28 -8.27
N SER A 19 -17.20 6.20 -7.53
CA SER A 19 -15.75 6.34 -7.47
C SER A 19 -15.22 5.08 -6.83
N SER A 20 -14.67 4.17 -7.64
CA SER A 20 -13.86 3.08 -7.14
C SER A 20 -12.70 3.72 -6.39
N ALA A 21 -12.59 3.48 -5.09
CA ALA A 21 -11.45 3.87 -4.28
C ALA A 21 -10.26 2.99 -4.69
N LEU A 22 -9.59 3.39 -5.77
CA LEU A 22 -8.33 2.80 -6.20
C LEU A 22 -7.22 3.40 -5.34
N ALA A 23 -6.19 2.63 -5.03
CA ALA A 23 -5.03 3.19 -4.35
C ALA A 23 -4.54 4.41 -5.10
N LYS A 24 -4.33 5.48 -4.35
CA LYS A 24 -3.76 6.70 -4.91
C LYS A 24 -2.26 6.63 -4.74
N VAL A 25 -1.57 6.33 -5.83
CA VAL A 25 -0.11 6.36 -5.89
C VAL A 25 0.32 7.70 -6.46
N GLU A 26 0.92 8.51 -5.61
CA GLU A 26 1.46 9.83 -5.99
C GLU A 26 2.96 9.85 -5.77
N THR A 27 3.69 10.55 -6.64
CA THR A 27 5.13 10.75 -6.46
C THR A 27 5.45 12.22 -6.68
N GLU A 28 6.29 12.77 -5.82
CA GLU A 28 6.75 14.14 -5.92
C GLU A 28 8.23 14.26 -5.54
N ALA A 29 8.92 15.19 -6.17
CA ALA A 29 10.26 15.59 -5.77
C ALA A 29 10.19 16.97 -5.11
N ALA A 30 10.80 17.09 -3.93
CA ALA A 30 10.80 18.32 -3.17
C ALA A 30 12.24 18.68 -2.74
N GLU A 31 12.49 19.96 -2.57
CA GLU A 31 13.75 20.45 -1.99
C GLU A 31 13.53 20.71 -0.51
N GLN A 32 14.31 20.05 0.35
CA GLN A 32 14.21 20.24 1.78
C GLN A 32 15.46 20.94 2.31
N LYS A 33 15.25 22.05 3.02
CA LYS A 33 16.31 22.84 3.63
C LYS A 33 17.20 21.93 4.51
N ASN A 34 18.51 22.04 4.34
CA ASN A 34 19.55 21.28 5.06
C ASN A 34 19.65 19.78 4.76
N ILE A 35 18.79 19.23 3.88
CA ILE A 35 18.83 17.82 3.48
C ILE A 35 19.14 17.71 1.98
N GLY A 36 18.60 18.63 1.17
CA GLY A 36 18.67 18.60 -0.28
C GLY A 36 17.41 17.97 -0.90
N ARG A 37 17.56 17.52 -2.13
CA ARG A 37 16.47 16.97 -2.92
C ARG A 37 15.98 15.63 -2.37
N ILE A 38 14.68 15.54 -2.10
CA ILE A 38 14.04 14.32 -1.62
C ILE A 38 12.99 13.83 -2.62
N LEU A 39 12.77 12.52 -2.69
CA LEU A 39 11.69 11.90 -3.46
C LEU A 39 10.68 11.29 -2.48
N ILE A 40 9.43 11.68 -2.63
CA ILE A 40 8.32 11.17 -1.82
C ILE A 40 7.41 10.36 -2.74
N ALA A 41 7.09 9.13 -2.32
CA ALA A 41 5.99 8.35 -2.86
C ALA A 41 4.90 8.25 -1.80
N LYS A 42 3.65 8.58 -2.13
CA LYS A 42 2.51 8.42 -1.24
C LYS A 42 1.65 7.27 -1.76
N ILE A 43 1.31 6.34 -0.88
CA ILE A 43 0.41 5.23 -1.18
C ILE A 43 -0.72 5.28 -0.17
N SER A 44 -1.92 5.56 -0.65
CA SER A 44 -3.13 5.71 0.16
C SER A 44 -4.25 4.81 -0.37
N GLU A 45 -5.30 4.63 0.42
CA GLU A 45 -6.49 3.85 0.09
C GLU A 45 -6.20 2.34 -0.09
N GLU A 46 -6.97 1.65 -0.93
CA GLU A 46 -6.85 0.23 -1.18
C GLU A 46 -5.80 -0.07 -2.26
N ILE A 47 -4.86 -0.96 -1.98
CA ILE A 47 -3.85 -1.41 -2.96
C ILE A 47 -4.51 -2.32 -4.00
N SER A 48 -4.45 -1.90 -5.26
CA SER A 48 -5.15 -2.52 -6.39
C SER A 48 -4.19 -2.94 -7.51
N PRO A 49 -4.58 -3.88 -8.36
CA PRO A 49 -3.80 -4.22 -9.56
C PRO A 49 -3.55 -2.97 -10.43
N GLY A 50 -2.30 -2.76 -10.81
CA GLY A 50 -1.85 -1.58 -11.59
C GLY A 50 -1.11 -0.54 -10.77
N ASP A 51 -1.16 -0.58 -9.44
CA ASP A 51 -0.46 0.38 -8.58
C ASP A 51 1.07 0.25 -8.68
N TYR A 52 1.56 -0.96 -8.95
CA TYR A 52 2.97 -1.15 -9.25
C TYR A 52 3.40 -0.34 -10.49
N ASP A 53 2.61 -0.39 -11.55
CA ASP A 53 2.91 0.33 -12.78
C ASP A 53 2.79 1.84 -12.59
N ALA A 54 1.81 2.29 -11.80
CA ALA A 54 1.67 3.69 -11.40
C ALA A 54 2.88 4.17 -10.59
N LEU A 55 3.34 3.39 -9.59
CA LEU A 55 4.54 3.68 -8.82
C LEU A 55 5.78 3.74 -9.72
N LEU A 56 5.99 2.72 -10.55
CA LEU A 56 7.14 2.66 -11.48
C LEU A 56 7.16 3.87 -12.43
N LYS A 57 6.01 4.23 -13.00
CA LYS A 57 5.86 5.42 -13.85
C LYS A 57 6.19 6.70 -13.09
N GLY A 58 5.68 6.83 -11.87
CA GLY A 58 5.95 7.97 -11.00
C GLY A 58 7.44 8.11 -10.67
N LEU A 59 8.13 7.01 -10.31
CA LEU A 59 9.56 7.04 -10.03
C LEU A 59 10.38 7.42 -11.27
N ARG A 60 10.01 6.94 -12.45
CA ARG A 60 10.66 7.29 -13.72
C ARG A 60 10.47 8.75 -14.13
N ALA A 61 9.37 9.38 -13.70
CA ALA A 61 9.12 10.80 -13.96
C ALA A 61 10.06 11.73 -13.17
N HIS A 62 10.74 11.21 -12.14
CA HIS A 62 11.66 11.97 -11.30
C HIS A 62 13.09 11.40 -11.39
N PRO A 63 13.80 11.62 -12.50
CA PRO A 63 15.18 11.13 -12.65
C PRO A 63 16.16 11.91 -11.77
N GLY A 64 17.31 11.30 -11.52
CA GLY A 64 18.43 11.92 -10.82
C GLY A 64 18.68 11.36 -9.43
N LYS A 65 19.59 12.00 -8.71
CA LYS A 65 19.97 11.60 -7.36
C LYS A 65 19.11 12.34 -6.32
N PHE A 66 18.76 11.64 -5.26
CA PHE A 66 18.02 12.16 -4.11
C PHE A 66 18.82 11.89 -2.84
N ALA A 67 18.85 12.87 -1.94
CA ALA A 67 19.46 12.72 -0.63
C ALA A 67 18.64 11.73 0.24
N ARG A 68 17.33 11.70 0.06
CA ARG A 68 16.42 10.74 0.70
C ARG A 68 15.27 10.37 -0.22
N LYS A 69 14.78 9.14 -0.06
CA LYS A 69 13.57 8.63 -0.70
C LYS A 69 12.66 8.07 0.37
N ILE A 70 11.42 8.53 0.43
CA ILE A 70 10.48 8.18 1.50
C ILE A 70 9.16 7.74 0.88
N VAL A 71 8.65 6.58 1.28
CA VAL A 71 7.27 6.19 0.99
C VAL A 71 6.40 6.51 2.21
N LEU A 72 5.37 7.34 2.02
CA LEU A 72 4.34 7.64 2.99
C LEU A 72 3.20 6.63 2.80
N LEU A 73 2.82 5.97 3.88
CA LEU A 73 1.83 4.91 3.89
C LEU A 73 0.61 5.32 4.69
N ASP A 74 -0.55 5.35 4.01
CA ASP A 74 -1.86 5.60 4.60
C ASP A 74 -2.90 4.73 3.87
N SER A 75 -2.82 3.41 4.06
CA SER A 75 -3.52 2.42 3.25
C SER A 75 -4.18 1.33 4.12
N ILE A 76 -5.38 0.95 3.72
CA ILE A 76 -6.15 -0.12 4.33
C ILE A 76 -5.74 -1.53 3.84
N GLY A 77 -4.74 -1.61 2.97
CA GLY A 77 -4.29 -2.86 2.37
C GLY A 77 -4.97 -3.12 1.03
N GLY A 78 -5.17 -4.38 0.67
CA GLY A 78 -5.73 -4.83 -0.61
C GLY A 78 -4.93 -5.96 -1.23
N SER A 79 -4.53 -5.86 -2.48
CA SER A 79 -3.79 -6.90 -3.20
C SER A 79 -2.41 -7.17 -2.59
N THR A 80 -2.25 -8.35 -1.99
CA THR A 80 -0.97 -8.82 -1.44
C THR A 80 0.12 -8.93 -2.52
N ALA A 81 -0.26 -9.40 -3.71
CA ALA A 81 0.63 -9.52 -4.86
C ALA A 81 1.24 -8.19 -5.24
N GLU A 82 0.37 -7.23 -5.41
CA GLU A 82 0.75 -5.90 -5.85
C GLU A 82 1.60 -5.20 -4.79
N ALA A 83 1.19 -5.28 -3.51
CA ALA A 83 1.95 -4.75 -2.39
C ALA A 83 3.38 -5.33 -2.32
N MET A 84 3.53 -6.65 -2.53
CA MET A 84 4.85 -7.28 -2.52
C MET A 84 5.70 -6.90 -3.75
N ARG A 85 5.09 -6.71 -4.94
CA ARG A 85 5.78 -6.19 -6.13
C ARG A 85 6.28 -4.77 -5.89
N MET A 86 5.39 -3.89 -5.44
CA MET A 86 5.71 -2.50 -5.08
C MET A 86 6.80 -2.44 -4.00
N GLY A 87 6.68 -3.28 -2.97
CA GLY A 87 7.66 -3.34 -1.89
C GLY A 87 9.06 -3.73 -2.38
N ARG A 88 9.19 -4.69 -3.31
CA ARG A 88 10.49 -5.01 -3.92
C ARG A 88 11.07 -3.79 -4.64
N LEU A 89 10.26 -3.10 -5.44
CA LEU A 89 10.68 -1.89 -6.15
C LEU A 89 11.16 -0.80 -5.18
N LEU A 90 10.41 -0.55 -4.09
CA LEU A 90 10.78 0.42 -3.07
C LEU A 90 12.10 0.03 -2.39
N ARG A 91 12.30 -1.25 -2.04
CA ARG A 91 13.55 -1.75 -1.44
C ARG A 91 14.74 -1.58 -2.38
N GLU A 92 14.59 -2.03 -3.62
CA GLU A 92 15.65 -1.98 -4.64
C GLU A 92 16.03 -0.54 -5.01
N THR A 93 15.07 0.36 -4.97
CA THR A 93 15.30 1.78 -5.26
C THR A 93 15.68 2.60 -4.03
N GLY A 94 15.78 1.99 -2.84
CA GLY A 94 16.36 2.60 -1.64
C GLY A 94 15.42 3.54 -0.89
N PHE A 95 14.13 3.20 -0.77
CA PHE A 95 13.16 3.97 0.01
C PHE A 95 13.19 3.62 1.49
N ASP A 96 13.05 4.65 2.33
CA ASP A 96 12.59 4.53 3.71
C ASP A 96 11.06 4.48 3.73
N SER A 97 10.45 3.79 4.70
CA SER A 97 8.99 3.77 4.88
C SER A 97 8.55 4.54 6.12
N LEU A 98 7.46 5.27 6.00
CA LEU A 98 6.88 6.08 7.06
C LEU A 98 5.36 5.93 7.08
N VAL A 99 4.81 5.51 8.21
CA VAL A 99 3.39 5.67 8.54
C VAL A 99 3.26 6.96 9.33
N PRO A 100 2.65 8.03 8.79
CA PRO A 100 2.51 9.31 9.48
C PRO A 100 1.56 9.20 10.68
N SER A 101 1.55 10.18 11.59
CA SER A 101 0.76 10.14 12.83
C SER A 101 -0.75 10.03 12.62
N THR A 102 -1.24 10.55 11.51
CA THR A 102 -2.66 10.46 11.09
C THR A 102 -2.92 9.26 10.17
N GLY A 103 -1.88 8.54 9.77
CA GLY A 103 -1.98 7.45 8.80
C GLY A 103 -2.22 6.10 9.44
N VAL A 104 -2.74 5.20 8.63
CA VAL A 104 -2.92 3.80 8.94
C VAL A 104 -2.18 2.93 7.92
N CYS A 105 -1.68 1.78 8.36
CA CYS A 105 -1.12 0.78 7.46
C CYS A 105 -1.69 -0.59 7.85
N GLN A 106 -2.67 -1.07 7.09
CA GLN A 106 -3.43 -2.27 7.42
C GLN A 106 -3.20 -3.38 6.39
N GLY A 107 -3.31 -4.62 6.82
CA GLY A 107 -3.28 -5.79 5.95
C GLY A 107 -2.03 -5.83 5.07
N SER A 108 -2.22 -5.85 3.74
CA SER A 108 -1.10 -5.92 2.78
C SER A 108 -0.23 -4.66 2.73
N CYS A 109 -0.67 -3.52 3.26
CA CYS A 109 0.18 -2.34 3.46
C CYS A 109 1.44 -2.66 4.29
N VAL A 110 1.35 -3.62 5.22
CA VAL A 110 2.50 -4.05 6.05
C VAL A 110 3.67 -4.54 5.20
N TYR A 111 3.43 -5.07 4.01
CA TYR A 111 4.51 -5.48 3.10
C TYR A 111 5.26 -4.26 2.53
N LEU A 112 4.56 -3.15 2.29
CA LEU A 112 5.19 -1.89 1.88
C LEU A 112 6.01 -1.28 3.03
N LEU A 113 5.44 -1.29 4.25
CA LEU A 113 6.17 -0.86 5.45
C LEU A 113 7.44 -1.69 5.65
N ALA A 114 7.33 -3.02 5.54
CA ALA A 114 8.46 -3.95 5.66
C ALA A 114 9.57 -3.63 4.65
N ALA A 115 9.22 -3.15 3.47
CA ALA A 115 10.16 -2.88 2.38
C ALA A 115 11.10 -1.69 2.66
N GLY A 116 10.75 -0.76 3.51
CA GLY A 116 11.61 0.39 3.84
C GLY A 116 12.99 -0.03 4.34
N LEU A 117 14.05 0.68 3.92
CA LEU A 117 15.39 0.50 4.49
C LEU A 117 15.38 0.89 5.97
N LYS A 118 14.93 2.10 6.26
CA LYS A 118 14.50 2.54 7.58
C LYS A 118 12.97 2.53 7.62
N LYS A 119 12.42 2.02 8.71
CA LYS A 119 10.99 1.96 8.94
C LYS A 119 10.65 2.91 10.09
N THR A 120 9.58 3.67 9.96
CA THR A 120 9.13 4.59 11.01
C THR A 120 7.63 4.54 11.11
N VAL A 121 7.11 4.24 12.28
CA VAL A 121 5.67 4.21 12.54
C VAL A 121 5.34 5.29 13.56
N LYS A 122 4.55 6.27 13.15
CA LYS A 122 3.97 7.31 14.02
C LYS A 122 2.46 7.15 14.18
N GLY A 123 1.81 6.52 13.21
CA GLY A 123 0.39 6.21 13.18
C GLY A 123 0.12 4.77 13.61
N HIS A 124 -0.85 4.14 12.98
CA HIS A 124 -1.32 2.82 13.36
C HIS A 124 -0.96 1.76 12.32
N VAL A 125 -0.52 0.60 12.80
CA VAL A 125 -0.29 -0.58 11.96
C VAL A 125 -1.19 -1.69 12.44
N ALA A 126 -1.94 -2.30 11.53
CA ALA A 126 -2.81 -3.42 11.86
C ALA A 126 -2.58 -4.59 10.90
N ILE A 127 -2.56 -5.78 11.47
CA ILE A 127 -2.41 -7.04 10.76
C ILE A 127 -3.67 -7.88 10.87
N HIS A 128 -3.93 -8.68 9.86
CA HIS A 128 -4.98 -9.70 9.87
C HIS A 128 -4.47 -10.96 9.20
N ARG A 129 -5.22 -12.04 9.32
CA ARG A 129 -4.95 -13.24 8.54
C ARG A 129 -5.09 -12.88 7.06
N PRO A 130 -4.06 -13.11 6.23
CA PRO A 130 -4.21 -12.94 4.80
C PRO A 130 -5.41 -13.76 4.31
N PRO A 131 -6.25 -13.21 3.43
CA PRO A 131 -7.49 -13.88 2.99
C PRO A 131 -7.25 -15.18 2.23
N PHE A 132 -6.00 -15.56 2.05
CA PHE A 132 -5.61 -16.72 1.26
C PHE A 132 -5.06 -17.86 2.12
N PRO A 133 -5.90 -18.85 2.46
CA PRO A 133 -5.40 -20.17 2.70
C PRO A 133 -4.90 -20.72 1.36
N ALA A 134 -3.87 -21.52 1.36
CA ALA A 134 -3.37 -22.43 0.28
C ALA A 134 -3.87 -22.27 -1.19
N GLY A 135 -5.03 -21.62 -1.45
CA GLY A 135 -5.62 -21.43 -2.78
C GLY A 135 -4.93 -20.37 -3.65
N ASP A 136 -4.42 -19.33 -3.05
CA ASP A 136 -3.70 -18.28 -3.78
C ASP A 136 -2.27 -18.69 -4.12
N SER A 137 -1.71 -19.61 -3.34
CA SER A 137 -0.47 -20.28 -3.72
C SER A 137 -0.62 -20.99 -5.07
N ALA A 138 -1.81 -21.56 -5.35
CA ALA A 138 -2.09 -22.23 -6.63
C ALA A 138 -2.32 -21.23 -7.77
N GLN A 139 -2.98 -20.11 -7.51
CA GLN A 139 -3.21 -19.04 -8.50
C GLN A 139 -1.92 -18.29 -8.81
N SER A 140 -1.11 -18.02 -7.81
CA SER A 140 0.19 -17.38 -7.93
C SER A 140 1.23 -18.30 -8.58
N SER A 141 1.13 -19.60 -8.35
CA SER A 141 1.94 -20.60 -9.05
C SER A 141 1.63 -20.65 -10.56
N ARG A 142 0.37 -20.39 -10.95
CA ARG A 142 -0.03 -20.25 -12.36
C ARG A 142 0.54 -18.97 -13.00
N ALA A 143 0.75 -17.91 -12.23
CA ALA A 143 1.38 -16.68 -12.68
C ALA A 143 2.91 -16.68 -12.59
N GLY A 144 3.53 -17.81 -12.21
CA GLY A 144 4.99 -17.94 -12.10
C GLY A 144 5.63 -17.22 -10.93
N MET A 145 4.83 -16.73 -9.98
CA MET A 145 5.35 -16.07 -8.78
C MET A 145 4.88 -16.80 -7.52
N PRO A 146 5.76 -17.56 -6.85
CA PRO A 146 5.42 -18.15 -5.56
C PRO A 146 5.24 -17.05 -4.51
N TYR A 147 4.05 -16.93 -3.94
CA TYR A 147 3.79 -16.10 -2.78
C TYR A 147 4.43 -16.73 -1.54
N ASN A 148 5.69 -16.43 -1.33
CA ASN A 148 6.37 -16.77 -0.09
C ASN A 148 6.38 -15.53 0.81
N VAL A 149 5.32 -15.31 1.57
CA VAL A 149 5.20 -14.20 2.51
C VAL A 149 6.35 -14.22 3.52
N ALA A 150 6.65 -15.38 4.11
CA ALA A 150 7.74 -15.51 5.08
C ALA A 150 9.10 -15.19 4.45
N GLY A 151 9.35 -15.70 3.24
CA GLY A 151 10.56 -15.39 2.47
C GLY A 151 10.65 -13.91 2.07
N TYR A 152 9.52 -13.28 1.72
CA TYR A 152 9.48 -11.84 1.46
C TYR A 152 9.85 -11.04 2.70
N LEU A 153 9.18 -11.27 3.84
CA LEU A 153 9.43 -10.58 5.09
C LEU A 153 10.88 -10.77 5.56
N SER A 154 11.42 -11.96 5.44
CA SER A 154 12.82 -12.26 5.75
C SER A 154 13.77 -11.41 4.90
N LYS A 155 13.56 -11.35 3.57
CA LYS A 155 14.36 -10.50 2.66
C LYS A 155 14.25 -9.01 3.00
N MET A 156 13.13 -8.57 3.57
CA MET A 156 12.93 -7.20 4.04
C MET A 156 13.47 -6.96 5.45
N GLY A 157 14.14 -7.94 6.07
CA GLY A 157 14.72 -7.83 7.40
C GLY A 157 13.69 -7.78 8.54
N VAL A 158 12.45 -8.20 8.26
CA VAL A 158 11.37 -8.33 9.23
C VAL A 158 11.42 -9.72 9.87
N ALA A 159 11.05 -9.82 11.16
CA ALA A 159 11.03 -11.09 11.86
C ALA A 159 10.08 -12.09 11.19
N PRO A 160 10.52 -13.32 10.85
CA PRO A 160 9.69 -14.31 10.17
C PRO A 160 8.43 -14.70 10.97
N SER A 161 8.47 -14.55 12.32
CA SER A 161 7.33 -14.79 13.19
C SER A 161 6.10 -13.92 12.87
N LEU A 162 6.29 -12.76 12.21
CA LEU A 162 5.15 -11.96 11.77
C LEU A 162 4.22 -12.74 10.84
N ALA A 163 4.75 -13.53 9.93
CA ALA A 163 3.93 -14.33 9.00
C ALA A 163 3.10 -15.39 9.74
N SER A 164 3.70 -16.11 10.72
CA SER A 164 2.98 -17.09 11.53
C SER A 164 1.96 -16.43 12.44
N ASP A 165 2.30 -15.29 13.04
CA ASP A 165 1.38 -14.56 13.93
C ASP A 165 0.19 -13.99 13.15
N MET A 166 0.39 -13.54 11.90
CA MET A 166 -0.72 -13.15 11.01
C MET A 166 -1.65 -14.34 10.71
N GLN A 167 -1.10 -15.54 10.47
CA GLN A 167 -1.90 -16.74 10.22
C GLN A 167 -2.70 -17.19 11.46
N ALA A 168 -2.23 -16.89 12.66
CA ALA A 168 -2.88 -17.22 13.91
C ALA A 168 -4.07 -16.30 14.25
N ILE A 169 -4.21 -15.15 13.58
CA ILE A 169 -5.34 -14.25 13.80
C ILE A 169 -6.63 -14.92 13.29
N GLU A 170 -7.70 -14.83 14.06
CA GLU A 170 -9.02 -15.33 13.64
C GLU A 170 -9.47 -14.67 12.32
N PRO A 171 -10.14 -15.42 11.42
CA PRO A 171 -10.72 -14.85 10.22
C PRO A 171 -11.58 -13.62 10.55
N GLN A 172 -11.51 -12.58 9.71
CA GLN A 172 -12.26 -11.33 9.83
C GLN A 172 -11.87 -10.45 11.04
N ARG A 173 -10.90 -10.88 11.87
CA ARG A 173 -10.34 -10.04 12.92
C ARG A 173 -9.10 -9.30 12.45
N MET A 174 -8.92 -8.13 13.03
CA MET A 174 -7.75 -7.28 12.82
C MET A 174 -7.07 -7.06 14.17
N LYS A 175 -5.74 -7.09 14.17
CA LYS A 175 -4.91 -6.82 15.35
C LYS A 175 -4.07 -5.59 15.12
N VAL A 176 -4.29 -4.54 15.90
CA VAL A 176 -3.43 -3.36 15.93
C VAL A 176 -2.17 -3.71 16.71
N LEU A 177 -1.00 -3.41 16.12
CA LEU A 177 0.29 -3.69 16.73
C LEU A 177 0.66 -2.60 17.74
N THR A 178 1.10 -3.04 18.91
CA THR A 178 1.70 -2.17 19.93
C THR A 178 3.13 -1.76 19.54
N ALA A 179 3.67 -0.73 20.17
CA ALA A 179 5.07 -0.32 19.96
C ALA A 179 6.07 -1.46 20.24
N GLN A 180 5.79 -2.29 21.25
CA GLN A 180 6.60 -3.46 21.58
C GLN A 180 6.56 -4.52 20.48
N GLU A 181 5.39 -4.76 19.89
CA GLU A 181 5.23 -5.72 18.78
C GLU A 181 5.89 -5.19 17.49
N LEU A 182 5.76 -3.89 17.21
CA LEU A 182 6.47 -3.26 16.08
C LEU A 182 7.98 -3.46 16.20
N ALA A 183 8.54 -3.25 17.40
CA ALA A 183 9.96 -3.48 17.66
C ALA A 183 10.32 -4.97 17.52
N ARG A 184 9.52 -5.88 18.09
CA ARG A 184 9.70 -7.34 17.98
C ARG A 184 9.75 -7.81 16.54
N TYR A 185 8.89 -7.25 15.68
CA TYR A 185 8.86 -7.60 14.26
C TYR A 185 9.87 -6.80 13.42
N ARG A 186 10.58 -5.85 13.99
CA ARG A 186 11.48 -4.93 13.28
C ARG A 186 10.75 -4.11 12.21
N LEU A 187 9.58 -3.60 12.57
CA LEU A 187 8.74 -2.74 11.73
C LEU A 187 8.84 -1.25 12.12
N ASN A 188 9.66 -0.94 13.12
CA ASN A 188 9.91 0.43 13.58
C ASN A 188 11.36 0.59 14.02
#